data_7dd6443a2b5d369f6c93a2ede4c0506d
#
_entry.id   7dd6443a2b5d369f6c93a2ede4c0506d
#
_cell.length_a   1.000
_cell.length_b   1.000
_cell.length_c   1.000
_cell.angle_alpha   90.00
_cell.angle_beta   90.00
_cell.angle_gamma   90.00
#
_symmetry.space_group_name_H-M   'P 1'
#
loop_
_entity.id
_entity.type
_entity.pdbx_description
1 polymer ?
#
loop_
_entity_poly.entity_id
_entity_poly.type
_entity_poly.pdbx_seq_one_letter_code
_entity_poly.pdbx_strand_id
1 'polypeptide(L)'
;MKIGKANRIGCPFYPENEIISEVNQCMDLGLMVDNTLQFTNHIDKMVVKAHRCANLILRCFQSRNRDSLLAGFKAYVRFTVEYNSVVWSPHLIKDIEAVEKVQRRFTKRLPGLSNLTYCQRLAKLNIDSLELRRIRADLIFMYKI
;
A
#
# COMPACT_ATOMS: atom_id res chain seq x y z
N MET A 1 12.26 -4.00 -19.50
CA MET A 1 10.95 -4.70 -19.39
C MET A 1 10.03 -4.15 -20.48
N LYS A 2 9.33 -5.01 -21.22
CA LYS A 2 8.28 -4.58 -22.17
C LYS A 2 6.95 -4.58 -21.45
N ILE A 3 6.21 -3.48 -21.54
CA ILE A 3 4.90 -3.31 -20.90
C ILE A 3 3.82 -3.48 -21.98
N GLY A 4 2.78 -4.27 -21.68
CA GLY A 4 1.62 -4.49 -22.54
C GLY A 4 1.67 -5.75 -23.40
N LYS A 5 0.50 -6.09 -23.99
CA LYS A 5 0.32 -7.27 -24.87
C LYS A 5 0.73 -7.04 -26.33
N ALA A 6 1.63 -6.10 -26.61
CA ALA A 6 2.02 -5.81 -27.98
C ALA A 6 2.74 -7.00 -28.63
N ASN A 7 2.41 -7.28 -29.90
CA ASN A 7 3.05 -8.29 -30.73
C ASN A 7 4.58 -8.19 -30.64
N ARG A 8 5.19 -9.32 -30.33
CA ARG A 8 6.65 -9.45 -30.20
C ARG A 8 7.32 -9.26 -31.54
N ILE A 9 7.65 -8.03 -31.88
CA ILE A 9 8.69 -7.77 -32.86
C ILE A 9 10.00 -7.91 -32.09
N GLY A 10 10.65 -9.05 -32.27
CA GLY A 10 11.88 -9.41 -31.57
C GLY A 10 13.08 -8.63 -32.04
N CYS A 11 13.13 -7.34 -31.73
CA CYS A 11 14.37 -6.59 -31.83
C CYS A 11 15.05 -6.59 -30.48
N PRO A 12 16.20 -7.26 -30.32
CA PRO A 12 16.98 -7.15 -29.08
C PRO A 12 17.46 -5.70 -28.93
N PHE A 13 17.29 -5.17 -27.71
CA PHE A 13 17.85 -3.87 -27.34
C PHE A 13 19.35 -4.06 -27.02
N TYR A 14 20.22 -3.32 -27.69
CA TYR A 14 21.66 -3.32 -27.46
C TYR A 14 22.11 -1.92 -27.01
N PRO A 15 22.12 -1.57 -25.73
CA PRO A 15 22.91 -0.47 -25.26
C PRO A 15 24.35 -0.96 -25.13
N GLU A 16 25.30 -0.31 -25.80
CA GLU A 16 26.75 -0.53 -25.70
C GLU A 16 27.22 -1.99 -25.93
N ASN A 17 26.63 -2.72 -26.90
CA ASN A 17 26.95 -4.11 -27.24
C ASN A 17 26.60 -5.20 -26.20
N GLU A 18 25.89 -4.91 -25.14
CA GLU A 18 25.39 -5.92 -24.23
C GLU A 18 23.91 -6.26 -24.48
N ILE A 19 23.58 -7.56 -24.45
CA ILE A 19 22.20 -8.04 -24.59
C ILE A 19 21.48 -7.82 -23.26
N ILE A 20 20.50 -6.91 -23.24
CA ILE A 20 19.64 -6.76 -22.06
C ILE A 20 18.68 -7.95 -21.95
N SER A 21 18.75 -8.70 -20.86
CA SER A 21 17.81 -9.79 -20.57
C SER A 21 16.40 -9.26 -20.37
N GLU A 22 15.42 -9.90 -20.99
CA GLU A 22 14.01 -9.56 -20.80
C GLU A 22 13.53 -10.11 -19.44
N VAL A 23 12.99 -9.23 -18.60
CA VAL A 23 12.43 -9.61 -17.28
C VAL A 23 10.94 -9.31 -17.25
N ASN A 24 10.18 -10.19 -16.60
CA ASN A 24 8.72 -10.04 -16.47
C ASN A 24 8.31 -9.10 -15.33
N GLN A 25 9.19 -8.92 -14.34
CA GLN A 25 8.96 -8.05 -13.19
C GLN A 25 10.25 -7.32 -12.85
N CYS A 26 10.14 -6.05 -12.48
CA CYS A 26 11.27 -5.28 -11.95
C CYS A 26 10.84 -4.42 -10.77
N MET A 27 11.81 -4.08 -9.92
CA MET A 27 11.62 -3.13 -8.84
C MET A 27 12.05 -1.75 -9.36
N ASP A 28 11.12 -0.80 -9.40
CA ASP A 28 11.41 0.57 -9.79
C ASP A 28 10.90 1.54 -8.73
N LEU A 29 11.78 2.41 -8.23
CA LEU A 29 11.49 3.39 -7.16
C LEU A 29 10.71 2.80 -5.96
N GLY A 30 10.99 1.54 -5.62
CA GLY A 30 10.33 0.83 -4.52
C GLY A 30 8.98 0.21 -4.88
N LEU A 31 8.54 0.32 -6.14
CA LEU A 31 7.35 -0.35 -6.66
C LEU A 31 7.75 -1.60 -7.43
N MET A 32 7.02 -2.68 -7.24
CA MET A 32 7.14 -3.86 -8.08
C MET A 32 6.22 -3.69 -9.29
N VAL A 33 6.83 -3.52 -10.44
CA VAL A 33 6.14 -3.34 -11.73
C VAL A 33 6.25 -4.64 -12.52
N ASP A 34 5.15 -5.14 -13.03
CA ASP A 34 5.10 -6.27 -13.94
C ASP A 34 4.75 -5.83 -15.38
N ASN A 35 4.91 -6.73 -16.33
CA ASN A 35 4.64 -6.48 -17.75
C ASN A 35 3.15 -6.23 -18.06
N THR A 36 2.25 -6.55 -17.13
CA THR A 36 0.79 -6.36 -17.26
C THR A 36 0.29 -5.12 -16.52
N LEU A 37 1.17 -4.43 -15.77
CA LEU A 37 0.83 -3.31 -14.87
C LEU A 37 -0.25 -3.69 -13.84
N GLN A 38 -0.28 -4.96 -13.44
CA GLN A 38 -1.11 -5.42 -12.36
C GLN A 38 -0.31 -5.37 -11.06
N PHE A 39 -0.67 -4.46 -10.17
CA PHE A 39 0.07 -4.24 -8.93
C PHE A 39 -0.31 -5.19 -7.78
N THR A 40 -1.09 -6.26 -8.04
CA THR A 40 -1.50 -7.21 -6.99
C THR A 40 -0.32 -7.77 -6.21
N ASN A 41 0.77 -8.19 -6.89
CA ASN A 41 1.98 -8.70 -6.24
C ASN A 41 2.68 -7.63 -5.37
N HIS A 42 2.65 -6.37 -5.83
CA HIS A 42 3.16 -5.24 -5.05
C HIS A 42 2.33 -5.03 -3.79
N ILE A 43 1.00 -5.00 -3.94
CA ILE A 43 0.03 -4.82 -2.85
C ILE A 43 0.18 -5.92 -1.80
N ASP A 44 0.28 -7.19 -2.20
CA ASP A 44 0.45 -8.30 -1.28
C ASP A 44 1.73 -8.16 -0.44
N LYS A 45 2.87 -7.85 -1.06
CA LYS A 45 4.14 -7.63 -0.36
C LYS A 45 4.05 -6.42 0.59
N MET A 46 3.46 -5.33 0.13
CA MET A 46 3.26 -4.12 0.92
C MET A 46 2.36 -4.39 2.14
N VAL A 47 1.24 -5.09 1.98
CA VAL A 47 0.31 -5.46 3.05
C VAL A 47 0.99 -6.33 4.10
N VAL A 48 1.80 -7.33 3.68
CA VAL A 48 2.59 -8.16 4.60
C VAL A 48 3.57 -7.29 5.41
N LYS A 49 4.30 -6.38 4.75
CA LYS A 49 5.23 -5.44 5.41
C LYS A 49 4.49 -4.55 6.41
N ALA A 50 3.35 -4.00 6.00
CA ALA A 50 2.52 -3.14 6.83
C ALA A 50 1.98 -3.89 8.08
N HIS A 51 1.54 -5.13 7.94
CA HIS A 51 1.11 -5.95 9.08
C HIS A 51 2.26 -6.26 10.05
N ARG A 52 3.47 -6.55 9.55
CA ARG A 52 4.65 -6.76 10.39
C ARG A 52 4.97 -5.49 11.19
N CYS A 53 4.98 -4.34 10.53
CA CYS A 53 5.23 -3.05 11.17
C CYS A 53 4.16 -2.71 12.22
N ALA A 54 2.87 -2.92 11.91
CA ALA A 54 1.76 -2.73 12.84
C ALA A 54 1.89 -3.62 14.09
N ASN A 55 2.30 -4.88 13.92
CA ASN A 55 2.55 -5.79 15.03
C ASN A 55 3.74 -5.35 15.89
N LEU A 56 4.82 -4.85 15.28
CA LEU A 56 5.98 -4.32 16.00
C LEU A 56 5.56 -3.12 16.88
N ILE A 57 4.80 -2.17 16.34
CA ILE A 57 4.31 -1.02 17.11
C ILE A 57 3.54 -1.49 18.34
N LEU A 58 2.61 -2.45 18.18
CA LEU A 58 1.82 -2.97 19.28
C LEU A 58 2.62 -3.74 20.34
N ARG A 59 3.82 -4.21 20.00
CA ARG A 59 4.74 -4.92 20.92
C ARG A 59 5.72 -3.99 21.60
N CYS A 60 6.30 -3.05 20.85
CA CYS A 60 7.35 -2.17 21.35
C CYS A 60 6.85 -1.09 22.30
N PHE A 61 5.62 -0.61 22.10
CA PHE A 61 5.05 0.41 22.98
C PHE A 61 4.51 -0.24 24.26
N GLN A 62 5.28 -0.20 25.35
CA GLN A 62 4.88 -0.70 26.67
C GLN A 62 3.71 0.10 27.25
N SER A 63 3.75 1.43 27.08
CA SER A 63 2.62 2.30 27.39
C SER A 63 1.55 2.05 26.33
N ARG A 64 0.49 1.33 26.71
CA ARG A 64 -0.67 1.10 25.83
C ARG A 64 -1.53 2.36 25.66
N ASN A 65 -0.89 3.53 25.59
CA ASN A 65 -1.60 4.76 25.28
C ASN A 65 -2.08 4.71 23.83
N ARG A 66 -3.38 4.87 23.65
CA ARG A 66 -4.04 4.83 22.33
C ARG A 66 -3.48 5.86 21.37
N ASP A 67 -3.21 7.08 21.85
CA ASP A 67 -2.76 8.18 20.98
C ASP A 67 -1.32 7.98 20.50
N SER A 68 -0.46 7.45 21.37
CA SER A 68 0.92 7.08 21.00
C SER A 68 0.95 5.93 19.99
N LEU A 69 0.14 4.90 20.20
CA LEU A 69 0.01 3.79 19.24
C LEU A 69 -0.53 4.27 17.90
N LEU A 70 -1.52 5.17 17.90
CA LEU A 70 -2.08 5.74 16.69
C LEU A 70 -1.07 6.64 15.96
N ALA A 71 -0.28 7.42 16.70
CA ALA A 71 0.80 8.22 16.12
C ALA A 71 1.86 7.33 15.44
N GLY A 72 2.27 6.23 16.08
CA GLY A 72 3.17 5.25 15.50
C GLY A 72 2.58 4.60 14.23
N PHE A 73 1.29 4.25 14.24
CA PHE A 73 0.61 3.74 13.05
C PHE A 73 0.63 4.74 11.90
N LYS A 74 0.30 6.00 12.18
CA LYS A 74 0.29 7.07 11.17
C LYS A 74 1.70 7.29 10.58
N ALA A 75 2.74 7.27 11.40
CA ALA A 75 4.11 7.54 10.98
C ALA A 75 4.72 6.41 10.15
N TYR A 76 4.53 5.16 10.55
CA TYR A 76 5.25 4.02 9.97
C TYR A 76 4.39 3.15 9.07
N VAL A 77 3.18 2.78 9.50
CA VAL A 77 2.33 1.84 8.76
C VAL A 77 1.61 2.55 7.64
N ARG A 78 0.94 3.68 7.95
CA ARG A 78 0.18 4.42 6.96
C ARG A 78 1.07 4.95 5.84
N PHE A 79 2.24 5.46 6.17
CA PHE A 79 3.22 5.87 5.16
C PHE A 79 3.57 4.72 4.19
N THR A 80 3.74 3.50 4.71
CA THR A 80 4.04 2.32 3.87
C THR A 80 2.91 1.99 2.90
N VAL A 81 1.65 2.09 3.34
CA VAL A 81 0.47 1.74 2.52
C VAL A 81 -0.07 2.89 1.68
N GLU A 82 0.47 4.10 1.83
CA GLU A 82 0.12 5.27 1.02
C GLU A 82 1.23 5.67 0.05
N TYR A 83 2.45 5.11 0.23
CA TYR A 83 3.58 5.46 -0.62
C TYR A 83 3.27 5.23 -2.08
N ASN A 84 3.33 6.31 -2.87
CA ASN A 84 3.13 6.32 -4.32
C ASN A 84 1.80 5.68 -4.78
N SER A 85 0.75 5.79 -3.96
CA SER A 85 -0.56 5.14 -4.18
C SER A 85 -1.23 5.55 -5.49
N VAL A 86 -0.92 6.73 -6.02
CA VAL A 86 -1.43 7.21 -7.31
C VAL A 86 -1.02 6.31 -8.49
N VAL A 87 0.14 5.64 -8.39
CA VAL A 87 0.63 4.75 -9.46
C VAL A 87 0.00 3.36 -9.38
N TRP A 88 -0.14 2.80 -8.16
CA TRP A 88 -0.60 1.42 -7.97
C TRP A 88 -2.04 1.32 -7.44
N SER A 89 -2.81 2.40 -7.44
CA SER A 89 -4.16 2.45 -6.90
C SER A 89 -4.99 1.22 -7.31
N PRO A 90 -5.46 0.39 -6.34
CA PRO A 90 -6.10 -0.88 -6.67
C PRO A 90 -7.49 -0.69 -7.23
N HIS A 91 -7.82 -1.42 -8.29
CA HIS A 91 -9.17 -1.45 -8.83
C HIS A 91 -9.94 -2.71 -8.40
N LEU A 92 -9.23 -3.76 -7.98
CA LEU A 92 -9.85 -5.00 -7.54
C LEU A 92 -10.32 -4.87 -6.09
N ILE A 93 -11.54 -5.23 -5.81
CA ILE A 93 -12.14 -5.20 -4.46
C ILE A 93 -11.28 -5.97 -3.45
N LYS A 94 -10.74 -7.13 -3.85
CA LYS A 94 -9.85 -7.94 -3.01
C LYS A 94 -8.61 -7.17 -2.53
N ASP A 95 -8.03 -6.36 -3.41
CA ASP A 95 -6.81 -5.60 -3.12
C ASP A 95 -7.13 -4.39 -2.25
N ILE A 96 -8.26 -3.71 -2.53
CA ILE A 96 -8.79 -2.62 -1.69
C ILE A 96 -9.02 -3.13 -0.27
N GLU A 97 -9.71 -4.26 -0.13
CA GLU A 97 -9.97 -4.87 1.17
C GLU A 97 -8.71 -5.35 1.88
N ALA A 98 -7.72 -5.88 1.15
CA ALA A 98 -6.45 -6.31 1.73
C ALA A 98 -5.71 -5.13 2.37
N VAL A 99 -5.65 -4.00 1.69
CA VAL A 99 -5.04 -2.77 2.22
C VAL A 99 -5.84 -2.24 3.42
N GLU A 100 -7.17 -2.14 3.31
CA GLU A 100 -8.04 -1.64 4.37
C GLU A 100 -7.99 -2.54 5.63
N LYS A 101 -7.80 -3.85 5.44
CA LYS A 101 -7.66 -4.83 6.52
C LYS A 101 -6.49 -4.52 7.46
N VAL A 102 -5.43 -3.88 6.97
CA VAL A 102 -4.30 -3.44 7.81
C VAL A 102 -4.80 -2.48 8.90
N GLN A 103 -5.50 -1.42 8.51
CA GLN A 103 -6.04 -0.43 9.45
C GLN A 103 -7.15 -1.01 10.33
N ARG A 104 -8.03 -1.82 9.75
CA ARG A 104 -9.12 -2.50 10.46
C ARG A 104 -8.60 -3.39 11.59
N ARG A 105 -7.55 -4.19 11.33
CA ARG A 105 -6.94 -5.07 12.34
C ARG A 105 -6.20 -4.27 13.41
N PHE A 106 -5.45 -3.25 13.02
CA PHE A 106 -4.71 -2.42 13.96
C PHE A 106 -5.67 -1.69 14.92
N THR A 107 -6.67 -0.99 14.38
CA THR A 107 -7.64 -0.23 15.19
C THR A 107 -8.46 -1.11 16.14
N LYS A 108 -8.74 -2.37 15.76
CA LYS A 108 -9.44 -3.33 16.64
C LYS A 108 -8.62 -3.70 17.87
N ARG A 109 -7.30 -3.64 17.79
CA ARG A 109 -6.36 -4.02 18.87
C ARG A 109 -6.01 -2.86 19.80
N LEU A 110 -6.49 -1.64 19.49
CA LEU A 110 -6.29 -0.49 20.36
C LEU A 110 -7.17 -0.59 21.62
N PRO A 111 -6.66 -0.14 22.78
CA PRO A 111 -7.39 -0.17 24.05
C PRO A 111 -8.75 0.53 23.96
N GLY A 112 -9.79 -0.16 24.44
CA GLY A 112 -11.15 0.37 24.50
C GLY A 112 -11.89 0.48 23.15
N LEU A 113 -11.40 -0.19 22.08
CA LEU A 113 -12.01 -0.14 20.75
C LEU A 113 -12.42 -1.50 20.19
N SER A 114 -12.11 -2.60 20.89
CA SER A 114 -12.32 -3.97 20.40
C SER A 114 -13.79 -4.29 20.07
N ASN A 115 -14.73 -3.73 20.85
CA ASN A 115 -16.17 -4.01 20.75
C ASN A 115 -16.91 -3.09 19.77
N LEU A 116 -16.20 -2.10 19.18
CA LEU A 116 -16.79 -1.15 18.25
C LEU A 116 -16.72 -1.66 16.81
N THR A 117 -17.70 -1.28 16.00
CA THR A 117 -17.65 -1.49 14.55
C THR A 117 -16.51 -0.69 13.92
N TYR A 118 -16.09 -1.05 12.71
CA TYR A 118 -14.98 -0.35 12.05
C TYR A 118 -15.27 1.15 11.87
N CYS A 119 -16.46 1.48 11.41
CA CYS A 119 -16.87 2.88 11.20
C CYS A 119 -16.85 3.68 12.52
N GLN A 120 -17.36 3.08 13.62
CA GLN A 120 -17.34 3.71 14.93
C GLN A 120 -15.90 3.93 15.45
N ARG A 121 -14.98 2.99 15.16
CA ARG A 121 -13.57 3.16 15.51
C ARG A 121 -12.94 4.32 14.77
N LEU A 122 -13.18 4.43 13.43
CA LEU A 122 -12.68 5.53 12.63
C LEU A 122 -13.18 6.88 13.15
N ALA A 123 -14.49 6.99 13.42
CA ALA A 123 -15.07 8.21 13.98
C ALA A 123 -14.45 8.57 15.35
N LYS A 124 -14.30 7.59 16.27
CA LYS A 124 -13.72 7.82 17.60
C LYS A 124 -12.24 8.18 17.57
N LEU A 125 -11.50 7.73 16.55
CA LEU A 125 -10.08 8.01 16.36
C LEU A 125 -9.86 9.27 15.50
N ASN A 126 -10.91 9.82 14.95
CA ASN A 126 -10.87 10.93 13.99
C ASN A 126 -9.86 10.65 12.85
N ILE A 127 -10.04 9.51 12.19
CA ILE A 127 -9.25 9.09 11.03
C ILE A 127 -10.15 8.62 9.90
N ASP A 128 -9.72 8.89 8.67
CA ASP A 128 -10.38 8.39 7.47
C ASP A 128 -9.99 6.93 7.16
N SER A 129 -10.80 6.24 6.37
CA SER A 129 -10.42 4.98 5.76
C SER A 129 -9.24 5.17 4.81
N LEU A 130 -8.42 4.13 4.61
CA LEU A 130 -7.32 4.17 3.65
C LEU A 130 -7.83 4.34 2.22
N GLU A 131 -8.99 3.78 1.90
CA GLU A 131 -9.64 3.96 0.61
C GLU A 131 -9.98 5.43 0.34
N LEU A 132 -10.68 6.11 1.27
CA LEU A 132 -11.03 7.51 1.13
C LEU A 132 -9.79 8.40 0.98
N ARG A 133 -8.73 8.09 1.71
CA ARG A 133 -7.46 8.83 1.62
C ARG A 133 -6.79 8.67 0.26
N ARG A 134 -6.82 7.47 -0.34
CA ARG A 134 -6.31 7.24 -1.70
C ARG A 134 -7.10 8.04 -2.73
N ILE A 135 -8.44 7.96 -2.68
CA ILE A 135 -9.30 8.74 -3.58
C ILE A 135 -8.99 10.23 -3.48
N ARG A 136 -8.80 10.76 -2.27
CA ARG A 136 -8.40 12.16 -2.09
C ARG A 136 -7.02 12.45 -2.68
N ALA A 137 -6.06 11.55 -2.52
CA ALA A 137 -4.73 11.71 -3.11
C ALA A 137 -4.78 11.72 -4.64
N ASP A 138 -5.57 10.82 -5.24
CA ASP A 138 -5.77 10.74 -6.68
C ASP A 138 -6.43 12.03 -7.22
N LEU A 139 -7.46 12.55 -6.54
CA LEU A 139 -8.11 13.80 -6.91
C LEU A 139 -7.17 15.01 -6.80
N ILE A 140 -6.38 15.09 -5.73
CA ILE A 140 -5.37 16.16 -5.56
C ILE A 140 -4.31 16.09 -6.66
N PHE A 141 -3.89 14.88 -7.01
CA PHE A 141 -2.92 14.68 -8.09
C PHE A 141 -3.49 15.14 -9.43
N MET A 142 -4.72 14.74 -9.77
CA MET A 142 -5.41 15.18 -10.99
C MET A 142 -5.60 16.70 -11.06
N TYR A 143 -5.84 17.36 -9.93
CA TYR A 143 -6.00 18.81 -9.90
C TYR A 143 -4.69 19.59 -10.11
N LYS A 144 -3.54 18.95 -9.86
CA LYS A 144 -2.21 19.57 -10.01
C LYS A 144 -1.60 19.41 -11.41
N ILE A 145 -2.20 18.57 -12.25
CA ILE A 145 -1.81 18.41 -13.66
C ILE A 145 -2.47 19.47 -14.51
#